data_4ab28402897b9eb9273648dcb2f78a89
#
_entry.id   4ab28402897b9eb9273648dcb2f78a89
#
_cell.length_a   1.000
_cell.length_b   1.000
_cell.length_c   1.000
_cell.angle_alpha   90.00
_cell.angle_beta   90.00
_cell.angle_gamma   90.00
#
_symmetry.space_group_name_H-M   'P 1'
#
loop_
_entity.id
_entity.type
_entity.pdbx_description
1 polymer ?
#
loop_
_entity_poly.entity_id
_entity_poly.type
_entity_poly.pdbx_seq_one_letter_code
_entity_poly.pdbx_strand_id
1 'polypeptide(L)'
;MVAGRRSFEGVLPVAKLPRLAEALADDRGQIAYKLDFLRGELGGPQLRVHLSAGLTLECQRTLEPFEWPAVVDTRLGLLESEAGAAALPPDCEPLLLEDGSLSPRRVIEDELLLALPLVPVKPGSEALQGEWSPPGHDPQDAERSEPATHPLAGLRELMEARDKKHR
;
A
#
# COMPACT_ATOMS: atom_id res chain seq x y z
N MET A 1 -31.46 -6.79 4.09
CA MET A 1 -31.90 -8.13 3.64
C MET A 1 -31.28 -8.44 2.28
N VAL A 2 -30.18 -9.21 2.24
CA VAL A 2 -29.62 -9.74 0.97
C VAL A 2 -30.40 -11.01 0.64
N ALA A 3 -31.58 -10.85 0.09
CA ALA A 3 -32.40 -11.94 -0.40
C ALA A 3 -32.17 -12.12 -1.90
N GLY A 4 -31.06 -12.78 -2.26
CA GLY A 4 -30.77 -13.14 -3.64
C GLY A 4 -29.39 -12.72 -4.10
N ARG A 5 -28.81 -13.51 -4.96
CA ARG A 5 -27.54 -13.23 -5.67
C ARG A 5 -27.76 -12.00 -6.57
N ARG A 6 -27.06 -10.90 -6.29
CA ARG A 6 -27.14 -9.68 -7.10
C ARG A 6 -25.75 -9.32 -7.57
N SER A 7 -25.62 -9.02 -8.84
CA SER A 7 -24.37 -8.54 -9.46
C SER A 7 -24.59 -7.13 -9.99
N PHE A 8 -23.61 -6.27 -9.74
CA PHE A 8 -23.53 -4.92 -10.28
C PHE A 8 -22.19 -4.78 -11.00
N GLU A 9 -22.22 -4.31 -12.21
CA GLU A 9 -21.02 -4.05 -13.00
C GLU A 9 -21.11 -2.72 -13.70
N GLY A 10 -19.98 -2.11 -13.97
CA GLY A 10 -19.96 -0.82 -14.64
C GLY A 10 -18.56 -0.22 -14.68
N VAL A 11 -18.51 1.05 -15.04
CA VAL A 11 -17.29 1.84 -15.13
C VAL A 11 -17.48 3.12 -14.33
N LEU A 12 -16.48 3.46 -13.51
CA LEU A 12 -16.47 4.63 -12.65
C LEU A 12 -15.22 5.48 -12.95
N PRO A 13 -15.36 6.79 -13.24
CA PRO A 13 -14.20 7.68 -13.39
C PRO A 13 -13.42 7.80 -12.07
N VAL A 14 -12.07 7.82 -12.12
CA VAL A 14 -11.20 8.03 -10.96
C VAL A 14 -11.55 9.32 -10.21
N ALA A 15 -11.84 10.39 -10.94
CA ALA A 15 -12.26 11.69 -10.37
C ALA A 15 -13.52 11.64 -9.46
N LYS A 16 -14.27 10.53 -9.46
CA LYS A 16 -15.40 10.31 -8.54
C LYS A 16 -14.98 9.71 -7.19
N LEU A 17 -13.71 9.34 -7.03
CA LEU A 17 -13.10 8.75 -5.84
C LEU A 17 -12.05 9.71 -5.28
N PRO A 18 -12.44 10.67 -4.42
CA PRO A 18 -11.58 11.77 -4.02
C PRO A 18 -10.33 11.33 -3.26
N ARG A 19 -10.44 10.35 -2.36
CA ARG A 19 -9.31 9.84 -1.59
C ARG A 19 -8.31 9.09 -2.49
N LEU A 20 -8.81 8.33 -3.46
CA LEU A 20 -7.97 7.69 -4.46
C LEU A 20 -7.29 8.73 -5.35
N ALA A 21 -8.03 9.74 -5.85
CA ALA A 21 -7.49 10.79 -6.70
C ALA A 21 -6.36 11.59 -6.02
N GLU A 22 -6.46 11.82 -4.71
CA GLU A 22 -5.40 12.47 -3.91
C GLU A 22 -4.12 11.63 -3.80
N ALA A 23 -4.22 10.31 -3.91
CA ALA A 23 -3.09 9.39 -3.84
C ALA A 23 -2.39 9.15 -5.18
N LEU A 24 -2.95 9.64 -6.28
CA LEU A 24 -2.46 9.44 -7.65
C LEU A 24 -1.75 10.70 -8.18
N ALA A 25 -0.92 10.52 -9.20
CA ALA A 25 -0.29 11.64 -9.91
C ALA A 25 -1.29 12.43 -10.78
N ASP A 26 -2.39 11.80 -11.22
CA ASP A 26 -3.53 12.47 -11.85
C ASP A 26 -4.83 11.68 -11.60
N ASP A 27 -5.97 12.34 -11.79
CA ASP A 27 -7.32 11.78 -11.57
C ASP A 27 -7.97 11.25 -12.87
N ARG A 28 -7.19 11.16 -13.95
CA ARG A 28 -7.64 10.62 -15.23
C ARG A 28 -7.71 9.10 -15.15
N GLY A 29 -8.62 8.54 -15.93
CA GLY A 29 -8.78 7.09 -16.01
C GLY A 29 -10.17 6.63 -15.58
N GLN A 30 -10.40 5.36 -15.81
CA GLN A 30 -11.65 4.69 -15.51
C GLN A 30 -11.38 3.37 -14.80
N ILE A 31 -12.25 3.05 -13.89
CA ILE A 31 -12.21 1.84 -13.08
C ILE A 31 -13.37 0.96 -13.55
N ALA A 32 -13.06 -0.18 -14.16
CA ALA A 32 -14.05 -1.21 -14.39
C ALA A 32 -14.27 -1.98 -13.09
N TYR A 33 -15.53 -2.14 -12.69
CA TYR A 33 -15.88 -2.85 -11.47
C TYR A 33 -16.96 -3.89 -11.69
N LYS A 34 -16.88 -4.95 -10.89
CA LYS A 34 -17.95 -5.94 -10.72
C LYS A 34 -18.08 -6.29 -9.25
N LEU A 35 -19.27 -6.16 -8.73
CA LEU A 35 -19.64 -6.39 -7.34
C LEU A 35 -20.72 -7.49 -7.28
N ASP A 36 -20.35 -8.66 -6.77
CA ASP A 36 -21.26 -9.80 -6.64
C ASP A 36 -21.65 -10.00 -5.18
N PHE A 37 -22.91 -9.69 -4.85
CA PHE A 37 -23.50 -9.99 -3.54
C PHE A 37 -23.96 -11.44 -3.48
N LEU A 38 -23.45 -12.19 -2.53
CA LEU A 38 -23.70 -13.62 -2.40
C LEU A 38 -23.85 -14.03 -0.91
N ARG A 39 -24.27 -15.25 -0.68
CA ARG A 39 -24.17 -15.89 0.63
C ARG A 39 -22.96 -16.80 0.65
N GLY A 40 -22.14 -16.66 1.69
CA GLY A 40 -21.06 -17.57 1.94
C GLY A 40 -21.53 -18.97 2.32
N GLU A 41 -20.62 -19.92 2.31
CA GLU A 41 -20.89 -21.33 2.67
C GLU A 41 -21.45 -21.47 4.09
N LEU A 42 -21.02 -20.62 5.02
CA LEU A 42 -21.51 -20.55 6.40
C LEU A 42 -22.78 -19.68 6.54
N GLY A 43 -23.40 -19.27 5.42
CA GLY A 43 -24.68 -18.57 5.39
C GLY A 43 -24.63 -17.06 5.61
N GLY A 44 -23.47 -16.48 5.91
CA GLY A 44 -23.29 -15.03 6.07
C GLY A 44 -23.34 -14.27 4.73
N PRO A 45 -23.73 -12.97 4.75
CA PRO A 45 -23.68 -12.15 3.56
C PRO A 45 -22.22 -11.84 3.16
N GLN A 46 -21.92 -11.97 1.87
CA GLN A 46 -20.59 -11.71 1.31
C GLN A 46 -20.69 -10.83 0.07
N LEU A 47 -19.60 -10.09 -0.19
CA LEU A 47 -19.40 -9.30 -1.38
C LEU A 47 -18.10 -9.75 -2.04
N ARG A 48 -18.16 -10.19 -3.29
CA ARG A 48 -16.99 -10.36 -4.13
C ARG A 48 -16.76 -9.12 -4.93
N VAL A 49 -15.53 -8.60 -4.90
CA VAL A 49 -15.12 -7.36 -5.53
C VAL A 49 -14.08 -7.67 -6.60
N HIS A 50 -14.38 -7.31 -7.84
CA HIS A 50 -13.43 -7.35 -8.95
C HIS A 50 -13.25 -5.94 -9.48
N LEU A 51 -12.02 -5.44 -9.48
CA LEU A 51 -11.69 -4.12 -10.00
C LEU A 51 -10.54 -4.25 -11.01
N SER A 52 -10.58 -3.41 -12.05
CA SER A 52 -9.49 -3.26 -12.99
C SER A 52 -9.39 -1.81 -13.45
N ALA A 53 -8.18 -1.23 -13.34
CA ALA A 53 -7.91 0.15 -13.72
C ALA A 53 -6.46 0.34 -14.14
N GLY A 54 -6.18 1.30 -15.03
CA GLY A 54 -4.86 1.90 -15.21
C GLY A 54 -4.81 3.17 -14.36
N LEU A 55 -3.93 3.20 -13.35
CA LEU A 55 -3.77 4.32 -12.43
C LEU A 55 -2.42 4.99 -12.65
N THR A 56 -2.38 6.32 -12.66
CA THR A 56 -1.13 7.06 -12.85
C THR A 56 -0.49 7.32 -11.48
N LEU A 57 0.64 6.67 -11.22
CA LEU A 57 1.44 6.84 -10.01
C LEU A 57 2.70 7.68 -10.29
N GLU A 58 3.22 8.34 -9.26
CA GLU A 58 4.54 8.97 -9.32
C GLU A 58 5.62 8.00 -8.84
N CYS A 59 6.64 7.80 -9.66
CA CYS A 59 7.77 6.96 -9.30
C CYS A 59 8.60 7.63 -8.20
N GLN A 60 8.77 6.96 -7.06
CA GLN A 60 9.53 7.50 -5.91
C GLN A 60 11.04 7.63 -6.17
N ARG A 61 11.54 7.11 -7.29
CA ARG A 61 12.93 7.20 -7.70
C ARG A 61 13.20 8.33 -8.68
N THR A 62 12.38 8.39 -9.75
CA THR A 62 12.60 9.31 -10.86
C THR A 62 11.70 10.53 -10.80
N LEU A 63 10.69 10.51 -9.92
CA LEU A 63 9.63 11.51 -9.79
C LEU A 63 8.84 11.70 -11.10
N GLU A 64 8.91 10.71 -11.99
CA GLU A 64 8.15 10.70 -13.23
C GLU A 64 6.82 9.96 -13.04
N PRO A 65 5.73 10.43 -13.67
CA PRO A 65 4.49 9.68 -13.68
C PRO A 65 4.62 8.43 -14.56
N PHE A 66 3.95 7.35 -14.14
CA PHE A 66 3.86 6.11 -14.92
C PHE A 66 2.50 5.45 -14.69
N GLU A 67 2.03 4.70 -15.69
CA GLU A 67 0.80 3.93 -15.59
C GLU A 67 1.05 2.62 -14.82
N TRP A 68 0.24 2.40 -13.80
CA TRP A 68 0.26 1.18 -13.00
C TRP A 68 -1.05 0.41 -13.16
N PRO A 69 -1.02 -0.86 -13.59
CA PRO A 69 -2.22 -1.68 -13.73
C PRO A 69 -2.69 -2.16 -12.35
N ALA A 70 -3.83 -1.63 -11.91
CA ALA A 70 -4.51 -2.09 -10.71
C ALA A 70 -5.46 -3.23 -11.05
N VAL A 71 -5.32 -4.38 -10.38
CA VAL A 71 -6.27 -5.50 -10.44
C VAL A 71 -6.55 -5.95 -9.03
N VAL A 72 -7.83 -5.93 -8.64
CA VAL A 72 -8.32 -6.39 -7.33
C VAL A 72 -9.30 -7.53 -7.56
N ASP A 73 -9.15 -8.60 -6.82
CA ASP A 73 -10.12 -9.70 -6.71
C ASP A 73 -10.14 -10.14 -5.25
N THR A 74 -11.07 -9.57 -4.48
CA THR A 74 -11.19 -9.83 -3.05
C THR A 74 -12.59 -10.30 -2.67
N ARG A 75 -12.70 -10.92 -1.51
CA ARG A 75 -13.95 -11.43 -0.94
C ARG A 75 -14.14 -10.85 0.45
N LEU A 76 -15.22 -10.09 0.63
CA LEU A 76 -15.52 -9.37 1.86
C LEU A 76 -16.72 -10.01 2.57
N GLY A 77 -16.58 -10.31 3.85
CA GLY A 77 -17.66 -10.72 4.73
C GLY A 77 -18.33 -9.51 5.34
N LEU A 78 -19.62 -9.31 5.04
CA LEU A 78 -20.38 -8.15 5.52
C LEU A 78 -20.83 -8.39 6.95
N LEU A 79 -20.36 -7.60 7.90
CA LEU A 79 -20.58 -7.76 9.33
C LEU A 79 -21.22 -6.50 9.92
N GLU A 80 -22.11 -6.68 10.89
CA GLU A 80 -22.67 -5.59 11.69
C GLU A 80 -21.84 -5.29 12.94
N SER A 81 -20.95 -6.23 13.34
CA SER A 81 -20.04 -6.06 14.47
C SER A 81 -18.77 -6.88 14.30
N GLU A 82 -17.67 -6.46 14.95
CA GLU A 82 -16.39 -7.15 14.94
C GLU A 82 -16.44 -8.59 15.48
N ALA A 83 -17.40 -8.89 16.36
CA ALA A 83 -17.56 -10.22 16.93
C ALA A 83 -17.80 -11.32 15.88
N GLY A 84 -18.33 -10.96 14.70
CA GLY A 84 -18.52 -11.87 13.57
C GLY A 84 -17.27 -12.21 12.79
N ALA A 85 -16.20 -11.46 12.95
CA ALA A 85 -14.98 -11.61 12.14
C ALA A 85 -14.32 -12.98 12.32
N ALA A 86 -14.29 -13.51 13.53
CA ALA A 86 -13.71 -14.83 13.84
C ALA A 86 -14.43 -16.01 13.17
N ALA A 87 -15.67 -15.82 12.71
CA ALA A 87 -16.45 -16.84 12.03
C ALA A 87 -16.33 -16.80 10.50
N LEU A 88 -15.58 -15.84 9.95
CA LEU A 88 -15.36 -15.76 8.50
C LEU A 88 -14.38 -16.82 8.02
N PRO A 89 -14.54 -17.30 6.78
CA PRO A 89 -13.52 -18.12 6.12
C PRO A 89 -12.19 -17.36 6.01
N PRO A 90 -11.03 -18.06 5.99
CA PRO A 90 -9.72 -17.43 5.95
C PRO A 90 -9.42 -16.61 4.65
N ASP A 91 -10.18 -16.88 3.58
CA ASP A 91 -10.13 -16.19 2.30
C ASP A 91 -11.15 -15.03 2.19
N CYS A 92 -11.74 -14.64 3.30
CA CYS A 92 -12.79 -13.63 3.35
C CYS A 92 -12.40 -12.55 4.37
N GLU A 93 -12.22 -11.32 3.91
CA GLU A 93 -11.87 -10.19 4.76
C GLU A 93 -13.10 -9.58 5.43
N PRO A 94 -13.04 -9.17 6.70
CA PRO A 94 -14.17 -8.57 7.39
C PRO A 94 -14.42 -7.14 6.87
N LEU A 95 -15.65 -6.84 6.48
CA LEU A 95 -16.14 -5.49 6.19
C LEU A 95 -17.27 -5.14 7.15
N LEU A 96 -17.00 -4.18 8.02
CA LEU A 96 -18.02 -3.65 8.95
C LEU A 96 -18.97 -2.71 8.22
N LEU A 97 -20.27 -2.96 8.40
CA LEU A 97 -21.32 -2.11 7.84
C LEU A 97 -21.57 -0.91 8.78
N GLU A 98 -21.56 0.29 8.24
CA GLU A 98 -21.97 1.49 8.96
C GLU A 98 -23.51 1.57 8.93
N ASP A 99 -24.15 1.52 10.10
CA ASP A 99 -25.61 1.55 10.25
C ASP A 99 -26.35 0.49 9.37
N GLY A 100 -25.74 -0.68 9.20
CA GLY A 100 -26.28 -1.75 8.37
C GLY A 100 -26.30 -1.45 6.87
N SER A 101 -25.62 -0.41 6.42
CA SER A 101 -25.56 0.03 5.03
C SER A 101 -24.16 -0.12 4.43
N LEU A 102 -24.10 -0.31 3.12
CA LEU A 102 -22.87 -0.40 2.35
C LEU A 102 -22.89 0.62 1.22
N SER A 103 -21.83 1.40 1.10
CA SER A 103 -21.61 2.28 -0.04
C SER A 103 -20.68 1.59 -1.06
N PRO A 104 -21.19 1.13 -2.21
CA PRO A 104 -20.36 0.46 -3.22
C PRO A 104 -19.18 1.30 -3.68
N ARG A 105 -19.38 2.61 -3.82
CA ARG A 105 -18.31 3.54 -4.23
C ARG A 105 -17.18 3.61 -3.20
N ARG A 106 -17.52 3.63 -1.91
CA ARG A 106 -16.53 3.65 -0.83
C ARG A 106 -15.73 2.34 -0.80
N VAL A 107 -16.40 1.20 -0.98
CA VAL A 107 -15.70 -0.10 -1.09
C VAL A 107 -14.72 -0.12 -2.25
N ILE A 108 -15.14 0.33 -3.44
CA ILE A 108 -14.25 0.40 -4.61
C ILE A 108 -13.03 1.29 -4.32
N GLU A 109 -13.24 2.44 -3.68
CA GLU A 109 -12.18 3.36 -3.32
C GLU A 109 -11.21 2.75 -2.30
N ASP A 110 -11.72 2.13 -1.24
CA ASP A 110 -10.92 1.51 -0.19
C ASP A 110 -10.08 0.34 -0.73
N GLU A 111 -10.67 -0.54 -1.54
CA GLU A 111 -9.97 -1.67 -2.15
C GLU A 111 -8.85 -1.23 -3.11
N LEU A 112 -9.08 -0.17 -3.88
CA LEU A 112 -8.03 0.38 -4.76
C LEU A 112 -6.91 1.04 -3.94
N LEU A 113 -7.23 1.77 -2.87
CA LEU A 113 -6.24 2.36 -1.99
C LEU A 113 -5.36 1.29 -1.32
N LEU A 114 -5.96 0.18 -0.88
CA LEU A 114 -5.24 -0.95 -0.30
C LEU A 114 -4.35 -1.67 -1.32
N ALA A 115 -4.74 -1.67 -2.60
CA ALA A 115 -3.96 -2.29 -3.67
C ALA A 115 -2.76 -1.44 -4.12
N LEU A 116 -2.73 -0.14 -3.81
CA LEU A 116 -1.62 0.73 -4.20
C LEU A 116 -0.30 0.25 -3.57
N PRO A 117 0.82 0.24 -4.31
CA PRO A 117 2.12 -0.08 -3.75
C PRO A 117 2.55 1.02 -2.76
N LEU A 118 3.08 0.62 -1.59
CA LEU A 118 3.60 1.56 -0.59
C LEU A 118 4.73 2.46 -1.15
N VAL A 119 5.54 1.92 -2.05
CA VAL A 119 6.61 2.64 -2.74
C VAL A 119 6.47 2.35 -4.24
N PRO A 120 5.75 3.21 -4.98
CA PRO A 120 5.61 3.02 -6.41
C PRO A 120 6.94 3.27 -7.14
N VAL A 121 7.36 2.28 -7.94
CA VAL A 121 8.59 2.34 -8.73
C VAL A 121 8.25 1.97 -10.17
N LYS A 122 8.62 2.85 -11.09
CA LYS A 122 8.44 2.64 -12.53
C LYS A 122 9.27 1.43 -12.98
N PRO A 123 8.70 0.45 -13.69
CA PRO A 123 9.45 -0.66 -14.23
C PRO A 123 10.63 -0.19 -15.09
N GLY A 124 11.80 -0.82 -14.92
CA GLY A 124 13.03 -0.45 -15.64
C GLY A 124 13.81 0.73 -15.03
N SER A 125 13.30 1.38 -13.97
CA SER A 125 14.06 2.40 -13.23
C SER A 125 15.03 1.80 -12.21
N GLU A 126 15.02 0.48 -12.04
CA GLU A 126 15.87 -0.26 -11.09
C GLU A 126 17.36 -0.22 -11.46
N ALA A 127 17.67 0.05 -12.72
CA ALA A 127 19.04 0.09 -13.26
C ALA A 127 19.91 1.27 -12.74
N LEU A 128 19.35 2.15 -11.88
CA LEU A 128 20.13 3.16 -11.16
C LEU A 128 20.74 2.60 -9.86
N GLN A 129 20.93 1.30 -9.74
CA GLN A 129 21.89 0.71 -8.82
C GLN A 129 23.31 0.93 -9.38
N GLY A 130 23.64 2.18 -9.70
CA GLY A 130 25.01 2.60 -9.76
C GLY A 130 25.59 2.39 -8.36
N GLU A 131 26.65 1.63 -8.29
CA GLU A 131 27.49 1.50 -7.11
C GLU A 131 27.66 2.90 -6.50
N TRP A 132 26.95 3.19 -5.40
CA TRP A 132 27.13 4.41 -4.67
C TRP A 132 28.54 4.34 -4.05
N SER A 133 29.53 4.84 -4.76
CA SER A 133 30.85 5.11 -4.20
C SER A 133 30.79 6.50 -3.58
N PRO A 134 31.03 6.65 -2.29
CA PRO A 134 31.12 7.95 -1.66
C PRO A 134 32.15 8.79 -2.41
N PRO A 135 31.88 10.07 -2.71
CA PRO A 135 32.83 10.93 -3.39
C PRO A 135 34.12 10.98 -2.58
N GLY A 136 35.25 10.54 -3.18
CA GLY A 136 36.55 10.51 -2.54
C GLY A 136 37.05 9.12 -2.09
N HIS A 137 36.37 8.04 -2.44
CA HIS A 137 36.90 6.69 -2.19
C HIS A 137 37.39 6.07 -3.49
N ASP A 138 38.53 6.53 -3.95
CA ASP A 138 39.29 5.84 -4.98
C ASP A 138 40.03 4.66 -4.32
N PRO A 139 39.88 3.40 -4.80
CA PRO A 139 40.56 2.25 -4.17
C PRO A 139 42.08 2.38 -4.11
N GLN A 140 42.65 3.29 -4.86
CA GLN A 140 44.10 3.58 -4.86
C GLN A 140 44.54 4.59 -3.78
N ASP A 141 43.59 5.29 -3.13
CA ASP A 141 43.90 6.21 -2.01
C ASP A 141 43.85 5.51 -0.64
N ALA A 142 43.39 4.26 -0.57
CA ALA A 142 43.35 3.50 0.67
C ALA A 142 44.73 3.15 1.27
N GLU A 143 45.80 3.24 0.48
CA GLU A 143 47.17 2.99 0.96
C GLU A 143 47.88 4.24 1.51
N ARG A 144 47.27 5.44 1.43
CA ARG A 144 47.87 6.70 1.87
C ARG A 144 47.09 7.42 2.98
N SER A 145 46.05 6.87 3.50
CA SER A 145 45.28 7.51 4.57
C SER A 145 45.87 7.15 5.92
N GLU A 146 46.36 8.14 6.64
CA GLU A 146 46.54 8.07 8.08
C GLU A 146 45.23 7.59 8.73
N PRO A 147 45.25 6.87 9.89
CA PRO A 147 44.05 6.31 10.49
C PRO A 147 43.03 7.42 10.76
N ALA A 148 42.02 7.47 9.92
CA ALA A 148 40.89 8.39 10.09
C ALA A 148 40.31 8.16 11.48
N THR A 149 40.48 9.13 12.37
CA THR A 149 39.84 9.13 13.67
C THR A 149 38.33 9.00 13.47
N HIS A 150 37.80 7.83 13.76
CA HIS A 150 36.37 7.55 13.60
C HIS A 150 35.60 8.64 14.36
N PRO A 151 34.59 9.31 13.78
CA PRO A 151 33.85 10.41 14.43
C PRO A 151 33.29 10.07 15.80
N LEU A 152 33.15 8.78 16.11
CA LEU A 152 32.66 8.25 17.38
C LEU A 152 33.78 7.67 18.29
N ALA A 153 35.06 7.81 17.91
CA ALA A 153 36.17 7.27 18.73
C ALA A 153 36.21 7.88 20.15
N GLY A 154 35.84 9.16 20.29
CA GLY A 154 35.75 9.84 21.59
C GLY A 154 34.52 9.50 22.43
N LEU A 155 33.53 8.80 21.88
CA LEU A 155 32.28 8.48 22.62
C LEU A 155 32.54 7.49 23.76
N ARG A 156 33.47 6.58 23.57
CA ARG A 156 33.85 5.58 24.58
C ARG A 156 34.49 6.23 25.81
N GLU A 157 35.36 7.20 25.63
CA GLU A 157 36.00 7.96 26.70
C GLU A 157 34.99 8.82 27.46
N LEU A 158 34.03 9.42 26.78
CA LEU A 158 32.94 10.17 27.40
C LEU A 158 32.00 9.30 28.20
N MET A 159 31.71 8.08 27.78
CA MET A 159 30.90 7.13 28.53
C MET A 159 31.63 6.65 29.81
N GLU A 160 32.93 6.34 29.74
CA GLU A 160 33.74 5.93 30.88
C GLU A 160 33.95 7.06 31.90
N ALA A 161 34.03 8.31 31.43
CA ALA A 161 34.13 9.48 32.32
C ALA A 161 32.82 9.77 33.06
N ARG A 162 31.67 9.44 32.47
CA ARG A 162 30.35 9.60 33.08
C ARG A 162 30.11 8.58 34.18
N ASP A 163 30.54 7.32 33.99
CA ASP A 163 30.39 6.26 35.02
C ASP A 163 31.27 6.48 36.25
N LYS A 164 32.42 7.14 36.11
CA LYS A 164 33.29 7.51 37.25
C LYS A 164 32.74 8.65 38.11
N LYS A 165 31.80 9.44 37.60
CA LYS A 165 31.21 10.58 38.31
C LYS A 165 29.98 10.19 39.16
N HIS A 166 29.49 8.97 39.01
CA HIS A 166 28.31 8.45 39.72
C HIS A 166 28.65 7.32 40.70
N ARG A 167 29.93 7.18 41.06
CA ARG A 167 30.42 6.32 42.15
C ARG A 167 31.03 7.19 43.28
#